data_3611df87ba6a1feac90a761f118a0ddd
#
_entry.id   3611df87ba6a1feac90a761f118a0ddd
#
_cell.length_a   1.000
_cell.length_b   1.000
_cell.length_c   1.000
_cell.angle_alpha   90.00
_cell.angle_beta   90.00
_cell.angle_gamma   90.00
#
_symmetry.space_group_name_H-M   'P 1'
#
loop_
_entity.id
_entity.type
_entity.pdbx_description
1 polymer ?
#
loop_
_entity_poly.entity_id
_entity_poly.type
_entity_poly.pdbx_seq_one_letter_code
_entity_poly.pdbx_strand_id
1 'polypeptide(L)'
;TLSRIGIFNDFDINNELLKLSLFDKLVVESPESCGLSAENITQMDFFSFLIGVRRLLNNELSFMFTCQECEKQFKHTIDLEKDFSDFIFNYERKQLVFEKMDNSDKIWKFELESYTMKMYLYYRYYIERLKEVDVSSPDLLNEARFIRPVLYIKNIYMNDEKVEDWGEQALATKVKIFNSFPSELIIDSTGKNTENVLSKFIQENFDEEKILKYIENMEVKCTNPECGEVYTGLYSFDDFFTF
;
A
#
# COMPACT_ATOMS: atom_id res chain seq x y z
N THR A 1 -12.16 17.36 -9.69
CA THR A 1 -12.16 16.27 -8.67
C THR A 1 -13.57 15.75 -8.54
N LEU A 2 -13.84 14.49 -8.88
CA LEU A 2 -15.14 13.86 -8.66
C LEU A 2 -15.44 13.89 -7.16
N SER A 3 -16.61 14.44 -6.81
CA SER A 3 -17.10 14.30 -5.45
C SER A 3 -17.64 12.88 -5.29
N ARG A 4 -17.03 12.13 -4.43
CA ARG A 4 -17.51 10.82 -4.02
C ARG A 4 -18.69 11.00 -3.08
N ILE A 5 -19.83 10.46 -3.45
CA ILE A 5 -20.94 10.30 -2.52
C ILE A 5 -20.67 9.00 -1.76
N GLY A 6 -19.78 9.07 -0.79
CA GLY A 6 -19.44 7.95 0.07
C GLY A 6 -18.89 8.51 1.37
N ILE A 7 -19.43 8.06 2.45
CA ILE A 7 -19.03 8.39 3.81
C ILE A 7 -17.55 7.99 3.93
N PHE A 8 -16.66 8.97 3.98
CA PHE A 8 -15.33 8.76 4.52
C PHE A 8 -15.55 8.46 6.01
N ASN A 9 -15.55 7.19 6.35
CA ASN A 9 -15.39 6.82 7.74
C ASN A 9 -13.98 7.28 8.14
N ASP A 10 -13.90 8.12 9.15
CA ASP A 10 -12.64 8.50 9.76
C ASP A 10 -11.85 7.21 10.07
N PHE A 11 -10.59 7.19 9.64
CA PHE A 11 -9.73 6.03 9.87
C PHE A 11 -9.51 5.87 11.39
N ASP A 12 -10.06 4.81 11.96
CA ASP A 12 -9.86 4.43 13.35
C ASP A 12 -9.01 3.15 13.42
N ILE A 13 -7.78 3.29 13.88
CA ILE A 13 -6.82 2.18 14.01
C ILE A 13 -7.38 1.02 14.84
N ASN A 14 -8.17 1.30 15.89
CA ASN A 14 -8.71 0.26 16.75
C ASN A 14 -9.77 -0.58 16.02
N ASN A 15 -10.62 0.07 15.22
CA ASN A 15 -11.61 -0.61 14.40
C ASN A 15 -10.92 -1.46 13.32
N GLU A 16 -9.86 -0.94 12.69
CA GLU A 16 -9.12 -1.68 11.67
C GLU A 16 -8.34 -2.86 12.26
N LEU A 17 -7.72 -2.71 13.43
CA LEU A 17 -7.10 -3.82 14.14
C LEU A 17 -8.12 -4.87 14.61
N LEU A 18 -9.34 -4.44 14.97
CA LEU A 18 -10.42 -5.36 15.29
C LEU A 18 -10.84 -6.16 14.05
N LYS A 19 -11.01 -5.51 12.89
CA LYS A 19 -11.30 -6.22 11.62
C LYS A 19 -10.20 -7.23 11.29
N LEU A 20 -8.94 -6.86 11.47
CA LEU A 20 -7.82 -7.77 11.26
C LEU A 20 -7.86 -8.95 12.25
N SER A 21 -8.24 -8.73 13.51
CA SER A 21 -8.37 -9.82 14.50
C SER A 21 -9.51 -10.79 14.20
N LEU A 22 -10.52 -10.38 13.41
CA LEU A 22 -11.57 -11.28 12.95
C LEU A 22 -11.04 -12.29 11.93
N PHE A 23 -9.94 -11.99 11.26
CA PHE A 23 -9.29 -12.93 10.35
C PHE A 23 -8.98 -14.26 11.05
N ASP A 24 -8.37 -14.22 12.25
CA ASP A 24 -8.04 -15.41 13.01
C ASP A 24 -9.28 -16.27 13.39
N LYS A 25 -10.46 -15.64 13.48
CA LYS A 25 -11.72 -16.30 13.78
C LYS A 25 -12.41 -16.87 12.53
N LEU A 26 -12.15 -16.27 11.37
CA LEU A 26 -12.78 -16.67 10.10
C LEU A 26 -11.94 -17.71 9.36
N VAL A 27 -10.62 -17.67 9.55
CA VAL A 27 -9.73 -18.70 9.03
C VAL A 27 -9.86 -19.92 9.93
N VAL A 28 -10.70 -20.86 9.50
CA VAL A 28 -10.82 -22.17 10.15
C VAL A 28 -9.45 -22.85 10.08
N GLU A 29 -8.98 -23.41 11.20
CA GLU A 29 -7.77 -24.22 11.23
C GLU A 29 -7.84 -25.32 10.17
N SER A 30 -7.21 -25.06 9.05
CA SER A 30 -6.97 -26.04 8.00
C SER A 30 -5.49 -26.44 8.11
N PRO A 31 -5.14 -27.71 7.94
CA PRO A 31 -3.74 -28.12 7.79
C PRO A 31 -3.03 -27.36 6.64
N GLU A 32 -3.80 -26.79 5.74
CA GLU A 32 -3.35 -26.00 4.59
C GLU A 32 -3.30 -24.48 4.88
N SER A 33 -3.71 -24.02 6.08
CA SER A 33 -3.72 -22.59 6.43
C SER A 33 -2.33 -21.95 6.52
N CYS A 34 -1.28 -22.71 6.26
CA CYS A 34 0.12 -22.25 6.15
C CYS A 34 0.61 -21.40 7.34
N GLY A 35 -0.05 -21.49 8.49
CA GLY A 35 0.28 -20.71 9.68
C GLY A 35 -0.03 -19.22 9.56
N LEU A 36 -0.94 -18.82 8.67
CA LEU A 36 -1.39 -17.41 8.55
C LEU A 36 -2.20 -17.01 9.78
N SER A 37 -1.91 -15.82 10.30
CA SER A 37 -2.60 -15.19 11.42
C SER A 37 -2.66 -13.68 11.24
N ALA A 38 -3.46 -12.98 12.04
CA ALA A 38 -3.52 -11.53 12.05
C ALA A 38 -2.15 -10.86 12.28
N GLU A 39 -1.21 -11.55 12.95
CA GLU A 39 0.13 -11.03 13.23
C GLU A 39 1.08 -11.11 12.03
N ASN A 40 0.89 -12.10 11.13
CA ASN A 40 1.84 -12.40 10.06
C ASN A 40 1.27 -12.31 8.65
N ILE A 41 -0.06 -12.07 8.51
CA ILE A 41 -0.68 -11.88 7.20
C ILE A 41 -0.15 -10.62 6.53
N THR A 42 0.27 -10.73 5.28
CA THR A 42 0.67 -9.54 4.50
C THR A 42 -0.55 -8.74 4.03
N GLN A 43 -0.32 -7.52 3.56
CA GLN A 43 -1.38 -6.72 2.96
C GLN A 43 -2.04 -7.45 1.77
N MET A 44 -1.24 -8.13 0.94
CA MET A 44 -1.74 -8.87 -0.22
C MET A 44 -2.53 -10.13 0.16
N ASP A 45 -2.05 -10.89 1.14
CA ASP A 45 -2.78 -12.06 1.65
C ASP A 45 -4.16 -11.64 2.18
N PHE A 46 -4.19 -10.53 2.95
CA PHE A 46 -5.42 -10.01 3.52
C PHE A 46 -6.37 -9.49 2.43
N PHE A 47 -5.84 -8.79 1.43
CA PHE A 47 -6.63 -8.35 0.28
C PHE A 47 -7.22 -9.53 -0.48
N SER A 48 -6.39 -10.53 -0.79
CA SER A 48 -6.83 -11.76 -1.48
C SER A 48 -7.92 -12.49 -0.71
N PHE A 49 -7.77 -12.59 0.61
CA PHE A 49 -8.79 -13.17 1.50
C PHE A 49 -10.11 -12.39 1.41
N LEU A 50 -10.08 -11.07 1.53
CA LEU A 50 -11.29 -10.24 1.49
C LEU A 50 -11.99 -10.29 0.14
N ILE A 51 -11.23 -10.20 -0.96
CA ILE A 51 -11.78 -10.37 -2.31
C ILE A 51 -12.38 -11.76 -2.47
N GLY A 52 -11.72 -12.80 -1.97
CA GLY A 52 -12.24 -14.18 -1.97
C GLY A 52 -13.58 -14.30 -1.23
N VAL A 53 -13.67 -13.76 -0.01
CA VAL A 53 -14.93 -13.73 0.77
C VAL A 53 -16.02 -12.95 0.03
N ARG A 54 -15.67 -11.80 -0.51
CA ARG A 54 -16.63 -10.96 -1.24
C ARG A 54 -17.17 -11.65 -2.49
N ARG A 55 -16.31 -12.34 -3.25
CA ARG A 55 -16.73 -13.13 -4.42
C ARG A 55 -17.75 -14.21 -4.07
N LEU A 56 -17.64 -14.82 -2.88
CA LEU A 56 -18.64 -15.81 -2.41
C LEU A 56 -20.01 -15.18 -2.15
N LEU A 57 -20.05 -13.89 -1.81
CA LEU A 57 -21.30 -13.16 -1.57
C LEU A 57 -21.81 -12.49 -2.85
N ASN A 58 -20.97 -11.80 -3.55
CA ASN A 58 -21.25 -11.11 -4.82
C ASN A 58 -19.94 -10.81 -5.55
N ASN A 59 -19.80 -11.30 -6.77
CA ASN A 59 -18.61 -11.05 -7.61
C ASN A 59 -18.51 -9.60 -8.14
N GLU A 60 -19.57 -8.82 -8.05
CA GLU A 60 -19.61 -7.46 -8.56
C GLU A 60 -19.61 -6.42 -7.45
N LEU A 61 -18.73 -5.42 -7.56
CA LEU A 61 -18.76 -4.19 -6.76
C LEU A 61 -19.24 -3.04 -7.61
N SER A 62 -20.23 -2.31 -7.11
CA SER A 62 -20.83 -1.20 -7.84
C SER A 62 -20.66 0.12 -7.11
N PHE A 63 -20.18 1.12 -7.82
CA PHE A 63 -19.95 2.46 -7.32
C PHE A 63 -20.76 3.48 -8.13
N MET A 64 -21.30 4.47 -7.44
CA MET A 64 -22.01 5.60 -8.09
C MET A 64 -21.07 6.80 -8.17
N PHE A 65 -20.95 7.37 -9.35
CA PHE A 65 -20.16 8.56 -9.62
C PHE A 65 -21.00 9.66 -10.23
N THR A 66 -20.59 10.91 -10.04
CA THR A 66 -21.13 12.06 -10.76
C THR A 66 -20.06 12.58 -11.70
N CYS A 67 -20.33 12.58 -12.99
CA CYS A 67 -19.43 13.13 -14.00
C CYS A 67 -19.33 14.64 -13.83
N GLN A 68 -18.12 15.19 -13.83
CA GLN A 68 -17.90 16.63 -13.66
C GLN A 68 -18.22 17.42 -14.94
N GLU A 69 -18.02 16.80 -16.10
CA GLU A 69 -18.22 17.47 -17.39
C GLU A 69 -19.71 17.58 -17.76
N CYS A 70 -20.51 16.55 -17.47
CA CYS A 70 -21.92 16.54 -17.85
C CYS A 70 -22.90 16.46 -16.67
N GLU A 71 -22.39 16.45 -15.43
CA GLU A 71 -23.11 16.41 -14.16
C GLU A 71 -24.07 15.20 -14.00
N LYS A 72 -24.05 14.26 -14.94
CA LYS A 72 -24.89 13.05 -14.85
C LYS A 72 -24.29 12.04 -13.90
N GLN A 73 -25.15 11.42 -13.11
CA GLN A 73 -24.79 10.27 -12.30
C GLN A 73 -24.70 9.01 -13.17
N PHE A 74 -23.73 8.18 -12.90
CA PHE A 74 -23.55 6.89 -13.56
C PHE A 74 -22.99 5.84 -12.61
N LYS A 75 -23.27 4.59 -12.93
CA LYS A 75 -22.79 3.43 -12.18
C LYS A 75 -21.56 2.85 -12.87
N HIS A 76 -20.52 2.60 -12.10
CA HIS A 76 -19.38 1.78 -12.54
C HIS A 76 -19.34 0.49 -11.72
N THR A 77 -19.16 -0.64 -12.41
CA THR A 77 -19.15 -1.96 -11.78
C THR A 77 -17.81 -2.61 -12.05
N ILE A 78 -17.20 -3.14 -11.00
CA ILE A 78 -15.94 -3.89 -11.00
C ILE A 78 -16.30 -5.36 -10.86
N ASP A 79 -15.83 -6.20 -11.77
CA ASP A 79 -15.90 -7.65 -11.69
C ASP A 79 -14.65 -8.17 -10.94
N LEU A 80 -14.84 -8.61 -9.70
CA LEU A 80 -13.73 -9.00 -8.82
C LEU A 80 -12.92 -10.16 -9.38
N GLU A 81 -13.57 -11.11 -10.04
CA GLU A 81 -12.87 -12.28 -10.63
C GLU A 81 -12.04 -11.87 -11.83
N LYS A 82 -12.62 -11.08 -12.73
CA LYS A 82 -11.98 -10.67 -13.96
C LYS A 82 -10.87 -9.65 -13.71
N ASP A 83 -11.17 -8.64 -12.87
CA ASP A 83 -10.30 -7.48 -12.73
C ASP A 83 -9.13 -7.74 -11.75
N PHE A 84 -9.26 -8.73 -10.85
CA PHE A 84 -8.24 -9.03 -9.84
C PHE A 84 -7.65 -10.44 -9.90
N SER A 85 -7.99 -11.26 -10.89
CA SER A 85 -7.50 -12.65 -11.00
C SER A 85 -5.98 -12.76 -10.94
N ASP A 86 -5.28 -11.91 -11.68
CA ASP A 86 -3.82 -11.95 -11.78
C ASP A 86 -3.12 -11.62 -10.45
N PHE A 87 -3.73 -10.76 -9.63
CA PHE A 87 -3.18 -10.38 -8.34
C PHE A 87 -3.48 -11.38 -7.24
N ILE A 88 -4.65 -12.03 -7.27
CA ILE A 88 -5.11 -12.92 -6.20
C ILE A 88 -4.48 -14.31 -6.32
N PHE A 89 -4.36 -14.83 -7.56
CA PHE A 89 -3.95 -16.22 -7.77
C PHE A 89 -2.46 -16.38 -8.06
N ASN A 90 -1.76 -15.31 -8.45
CA ASN A 90 -0.35 -15.35 -8.82
C ASN A 90 0.57 -14.59 -7.86
N TYR A 91 0.04 -14.19 -6.68
CA TYR A 91 0.83 -13.49 -5.69
C TYR A 91 1.83 -14.41 -4.99
N GLU A 92 3.06 -13.95 -4.88
CA GLU A 92 4.12 -14.60 -4.11
C GLU A 92 4.73 -13.62 -3.10
N ARG A 93 4.93 -14.08 -1.87
CA ARG A 93 5.72 -13.34 -0.88
C ARG A 93 7.15 -13.26 -1.33
N LYS A 94 7.69 -12.06 -1.39
CA LYS A 94 9.05 -11.82 -1.88
C LYS A 94 9.99 -11.47 -0.74
N GLN A 95 11.21 -11.97 -0.86
CA GLN A 95 12.35 -11.52 -0.10
C GLN A 95 13.41 -11.10 -1.11
N LEU A 96 13.81 -9.85 -1.06
CA LEU A 96 14.70 -9.24 -2.04
C LEU A 96 15.84 -8.52 -1.32
N VAL A 97 16.90 -8.27 -2.06
CA VAL A 97 18.06 -7.51 -1.57
C VAL A 97 18.26 -6.33 -2.49
N PHE A 98 18.35 -5.16 -1.90
CA PHE A 98 18.76 -3.93 -2.58
C PHE A 98 20.13 -3.51 -2.05
N GLU A 99 21.11 -3.38 -2.95
CA GLU A 99 22.47 -2.98 -2.60
C GLU A 99 22.83 -1.67 -3.30
N LYS A 100 23.48 -0.78 -2.58
CA LYS A 100 23.99 0.48 -3.12
C LYS A 100 25.24 0.92 -2.37
N MET A 101 26.19 1.47 -3.11
CA MET A 101 27.39 2.08 -2.56
C MET A 101 27.16 3.57 -2.33
N ASP A 102 27.59 4.10 -1.19
CA ASP A 102 27.57 5.51 -0.89
C ASP A 102 28.81 6.26 -1.43
N ASN A 103 28.86 7.57 -1.27
CA ASN A 103 29.97 8.39 -1.72
C ASN A 103 31.29 8.18 -0.93
N SER A 104 31.25 7.38 0.13
CA SER A 104 32.38 7.01 0.97
C SER A 104 32.86 5.58 0.69
N ASP A 105 32.44 4.98 -0.44
CA ASP A 105 32.73 3.61 -0.86
C ASP A 105 32.21 2.52 0.12
N LYS A 106 31.24 2.83 0.97
CA LYS A 106 30.58 1.87 1.83
C LYS A 106 29.43 1.21 1.08
N ILE A 107 29.37 -0.10 1.16
CA ILE A 107 28.30 -0.91 0.57
C ILE A 107 27.17 -1.04 1.57
N TRP A 108 26.00 -0.54 1.20
CA TRP A 108 24.76 -0.67 1.96
C TRP A 108 23.88 -1.75 1.34
N LYS A 109 23.41 -2.65 2.18
CA LYS A 109 22.54 -3.74 1.78
C LYS A 109 21.27 -3.70 2.60
N PHE A 110 20.14 -3.62 1.93
CA PHE A 110 18.79 -3.63 2.51
C PHE A 110 18.14 -4.97 2.17
N GLU A 111 17.89 -5.77 3.16
CA GLU A 111 17.03 -6.95 3.01
C GLU A 111 15.58 -6.49 3.09
N LEU A 112 14.81 -6.78 2.05
CA LEU A 112 13.43 -6.34 1.89
C LEU A 112 12.50 -7.54 1.90
N GLU A 113 11.34 -7.39 2.53
CA GLU A 113 10.26 -8.39 2.51
C GLU A 113 8.88 -7.72 2.47
N SER A 114 7.87 -8.46 2.01
CA SER A 114 6.48 -8.03 2.07
C SER A 114 6.09 -7.74 3.53
N TYR A 115 5.55 -6.55 3.78
CA TYR A 115 5.16 -6.14 5.12
C TYR A 115 3.81 -6.74 5.55
N THR A 116 3.61 -6.85 6.85
CA THR A 116 2.34 -7.36 7.40
C THR A 116 1.22 -6.32 7.33
N MET A 117 -0.03 -6.79 7.26
CA MET A 117 -1.21 -5.90 7.32
C MET A 117 -1.22 -5.06 8.59
N LYS A 118 -0.78 -5.61 9.71
CA LYS A 118 -0.64 -4.88 10.97
C LYS A 118 0.33 -3.70 10.85
N MET A 119 1.49 -3.89 10.21
CA MET A 119 2.44 -2.79 9.94
C MET A 119 1.82 -1.72 9.02
N TYR A 120 1.07 -2.14 8.01
CA TYR A 120 0.35 -1.21 7.14
C TYR A 120 -0.66 -0.35 7.90
N LEU A 121 -1.43 -0.92 8.82
CA LEU A 121 -2.37 -0.18 9.64
C LEU A 121 -1.68 0.83 10.57
N TYR A 122 -0.54 0.46 11.19
CA TYR A 122 0.26 1.41 11.96
C TYR A 122 0.82 2.54 11.11
N TYR A 123 1.25 2.25 9.89
CA TYR A 123 1.69 3.26 8.93
C TYR A 123 0.54 4.21 8.58
N ARG A 124 -0.65 3.69 8.27
CA ARG A 124 -1.83 4.51 8.00
C ARG A 124 -2.15 5.42 9.18
N TYR A 125 -2.18 4.88 10.38
CA TYR A 125 -2.37 5.66 11.60
C TYR A 125 -1.31 6.76 11.77
N TYR A 126 -0.05 6.45 11.52
CA TYR A 126 1.03 7.43 11.60
C TYR A 126 0.83 8.57 10.61
N ILE A 127 0.47 8.27 9.37
CA ILE A 127 0.22 9.29 8.33
C ILE A 127 -0.99 10.17 8.70
N GLU A 128 -2.08 9.59 9.19
CA GLU A 128 -3.26 10.38 9.62
C GLU A 128 -2.90 11.32 10.78
N ARG A 129 -2.09 10.87 11.73
CA ARG A 129 -1.62 11.72 12.84
C ARG A 129 -0.71 12.85 12.37
N LEU A 130 0.12 12.63 11.37
CA LEU A 130 0.92 13.70 10.77
C LEU A 130 0.02 14.76 10.11
N LYS A 131 -1.04 14.35 9.42
CA LYS A 131 -2.00 15.28 8.80
C LYS A 131 -2.74 16.14 9.82
N GLU A 132 -3.04 15.63 11.02
CA GLU A 132 -3.66 16.39 12.10
C GLU A 132 -2.77 17.51 12.64
N VAL A 133 -1.44 17.32 12.59
CA VAL A 133 -0.47 18.28 13.16
C VAL A 133 -0.18 19.45 12.23
N ASP A 134 -0.16 19.24 10.91
CA ASP A 134 0.07 20.30 9.92
C ASP A 134 -0.52 19.96 8.54
N VAL A 135 -1.78 20.36 8.36
CA VAL A 135 -2.56 20.09 7.13
C VAL A 135 -2.02 20.83 5.89
N SER A 136 -1.15 21.82 6.07
CA SER A 136 -0.74 22.75 5.01
C SER A 136 0.66 22.50 4.45
N SER A 137 1.44 21.58 5.02
CA SER A 137 2.83 21.37 4.61
C SER A 137 2.96 20.45 3.40
N PRO A 138 3.50 20.92 2.26
CA PRO A 138 3.91 20.06 1.15
C PRO A 138 4.93 18.99 1.57
N ASP A 139 5.62 19.21 2.68
CA ASP A 139 6.63 18.30 3.23
C ASP A 139 6.00 17.02 3.76
N LEU A 140 4.75 17.04 4.24
CA LEU A 140 4.05 15.83 4.73
C LEU A 140 3.78 14.80 3.64
N LEU A 141 3.43 15.24 2.44
CA LEU A 141 3.26 14.33 1.30
C LEU A 141 4.61 13.74 0.87
N ASN A 142 5.67 14.51 0.97
CA ASN A 142 7.01 14.03 0.72
C ASN A 142 7.44 13.05 1.82
N GLU A 143 7.22 13.37 3.09
CA GLU A 143 7.48 12.42 4.20
C GLU A 143 6.73 11.11 4.01
N ALA A 144 5.44 11.13 3.67
CA ALA A 144 4.66 9.92 3.43
C ALA A 144 5.28 9.03 2.34
N ARG A 145 5.79 9.63 1.25
CA ARG A 145 6.48 8.91 0.17
C ARG A 145 7.81 8.31 0.63
N PHE A 146 8.52 8.98 1.52
CA PHE A 146 9.79 8.48 2.07
C PHE A 146 9.59 7.42 3.16
N ILE A 147 8.49 7.45 3.89
CA ILE A 147 8.20 6.53 5.00
C ILE A 147 7.82 5.13 4.48
N ARG A 148 7.10 5.05 3.38
CA ARG A 148 6.58 3.76 2.89
C ARG A 148 7.65 2.70 2.64
N PRO A 149 8.82 3.00 2.03
CA PRO A 149 9.90 2.04 1.87
C PRO A 149 10.36 1.38 3.18
N VAL A 150 10.25 2.11 4.29
CA VAL A 150 10.62 1.62 5.64
C VAL A 150 9.84 0.37 6.05
N LEU A 151 8.61 0.21 5.55
CA LEU A 151 7.76 -0.95 5.84
C LEU A 151 8.35 -2.25 5.28
N TYR A 152 9.04 -2.16 4.14
CA TYR A 152 9.63 -3.31 3.46
C TYR A 152 10.98 -3.74 4.03
N ILE A 153 11.66 -2.88 4.77
CA ILE A 153 13.01 -3.16 5.27
C ILE A 153 12.94 -4.13 6.45
N LYS A 154 13.53 -5.30 6.26
CA LYS A 154 13.73 -6.31 7.29
C LYS A 154 15.01 -6.10 8.08
N ASN A 155 16.13 -5.99 7.38
CA ASN A 155 17.46 -5.76 7.95
C ASN A 155 18.26 -4.79 7.08
N ILE A 156 19.24 -4.12 7.72
CA ILE A 156 20.16 -3.22 7.06
C ILE A 156 21.59 -3.61 7.45
N TYR A 157 22.47 -3.66 6.45
CA TYR A 157 23.88 -3.94 6.63
C TYR A 157 24.71 -2.83 5.99
N MET A 158 25.88 -2.58 6.56
CA MET A 158 26.90 -1.72 6.01
C MET A 158 28.23 -2.48 6.00
N ASN A 159 28.79 -2.72 4.80
CA ASN A 159 29.97 -3.57 4.61
C ASN A 159 29.82 -4.94 5.27
N ASP A 160 28.66 -5.59 5.08
CA ASP A 160 28.25 -6.87 5.66
C ASP A 160 28.05 -6.90 7.19
N GLU A 161 28.25 -5.80 7.89
CA GLU A 161 27.94 -5.67 9.31
C GLU A 161 26.48 -5.18 9.48
N LYS A 162 25.70 -5.86 10.31
CA LYS A 162 24.32 -5.46 10.63
C LYS A 162 24.32 -4.13 11.38
N VAL A 163 23.63 -3.13 10.82
CA VAL A 163 23.66 -1.76 11.33
C VAL A 163 22.88 -1.62 12.61
N GLU A 164 21.71 -2.25 12.71
CA GLU A 164 20.82 -2.21 13.88
C GLU A 164 19.83 -3.39 13.90
N ASP A 165 19.22 -3.64 15.06
CA ASP A 165 18.08 -4.55 15.20
C ASP A 165 16.81 -3.89 14.65
N TRP A 166 16.78 -3.71 13.34
CA TRP A 166 15.73 -2.99 12.63
C TRP A 166 14.34 -3.59 12.84
N GLY A 167 14.23 -4.92 12.87
CA GLY A 167 12.94 -5.62 12.96
C GLY A 167 12.13 -5.26 14.21
N GLU A 168 12.79 -5.04 15.34
CA GLU A 168 12.15 -4.79 16.65
C GLU A 168 11.82 -3.31 16.90
N GLN A 169 12.29 -2.39 16.06
CA GLN A 169 12.08 -0.96 16.25
C GLN A 169 10.65 -0.53 15.96
N ALA A 170 10.14 0.41 16.74
CA ALA A 170 8.87 1.08 16.46
C ALA A 170 8.95 1.87 15.13
N LEU A 171 7.86 1.98 14.39
CA LEU A 171 7.82 2.65 13.09
C LEU A 171 8.41 4.07 13.13
N ALA A 172 8.05 4.88 14.13
CA ALA A 172 8.60 6.23 14.27
C ALA A 172 10.13 6.26 14.45
N THR A 173 10.70 5.24 15.10
CA THR A 173 12.15 5.08 15.25
C THR A 173 12.78 4.66 13.92
N LYS A 174 12.18 3.70 13.22
CA LYS A 174 12.60 3.28 11.88
C LYS A 174 12.66 4.46 10.91
N VAL A 175 11.65 5.31 10.91
CA VAL A 175 11.60 6.52 10.07
C VAL A 175 12.75 7.48 10.42
N LYS A 176 13.02 7.73 11.70
CA LYS A 176 14.13 8.60 12.14
C LYS A 176 15.48 8.06 11.68
N ILE A 177 15.71 6.76 11.87
CA ILE A 177 16.95 6.10 11.43
C ILE A 177 17.08 6.19 9.91
N PHE A 178 16.03 5.88 9.18
CA PHE A 178 16.01 5.95 7.71
C PHE A 178 16.34 7.36 7.19
N ASN A 179 15.78 8.39 7.80
CA ASN A 179 16.07 9.78 7.45
C ASN A 179 17.51 10.22 7.82
N SER A 180 18.23 9.47 8.65
CA SER A 180 19.63 9.74 8.98
C SER A 180 20.64 9.12 8.01
N PHE A 181 20.19 8.26 7.07
CA PHE A 181 21.08 7.68 6.07
C PHE A 181 21.58 8.71 5.07
N PRO A 182 22.73 8.46 4.45
CA PRO A 182 23.23 9.29 3.37
C PRO A 182 22.17 9.46 2.28
N SER A 183 21.90 10.70 1.88
CA SER A 183 20.83 11.04 0.93
C SER A 183 20.99 10.30 -0.40
N GLU A 184 22.21 10.05 -0.84
CA GLU A 184 22.53 9.34 -2.08
C GLU A 184 22.09 7.88 -2.09
N LEU A 185 21.86 7.26 -0.92
CA LEU A 185 21.31 5.89 -0.84
C LEU A 185 19.82 5.88 -1.14
N ILE A 186 19.15 7.00 -0.85
CA ILE A 186 17.69 7.10 -0.92
C ILE A 186 17.28 7.84 -2.18
N ILE A 187 18.02 8.89 -2.57
CA ILE A 187 17.66 9.80 -3.64
C ILE A 187 18.64 9.66 -4.82
N ASP A 188 18.12 9.54 -6.01
CA ASP A 188 18.93 9.68 -7.23
C ASP A 188 19.00 11.17 -7.62
N SER A 189 20.17 11.77 -7.40
CA SER A 189 20.42 13.17 -7.74
C SER A 189 20.91 13.39 -9.18
N THR A 190 21.01 12.32 -9.99
CA THR A 190 21.57 12.39 -11.36
C THR A 190 20.57 12.92 -12.38
N GLY A 191 19.28 13.03 -12.04
CA GLY A 191 18.20 13.51 -12.91
C GLY A 191 17.56 14.81 -12.46
N LYS A 192 16.71 15.40 -13.33
CA LYS A 192 15.88 16.58 -13.01
C LYS A 192 14.82 16.32 -11.95
N ASN A 193 14.53 15.06 -11.64
CA ASN A 193 13.60 14.61 -10.62
C ASN A 193 14.38 13.89 -9.51
N THR A 194 14.26 14.36 -8.28
CA THR A 194 14.70 13.63 -7.09
C THR A 194 13.80 12.41 -6.91
N GLU A 195 14.20 11.28 -7.45
CA GLU A 195 13.45 10.03 -7.30
C GLU A 195 14.08 9.20 -6.17
N ASN A 196 13.24 8.64 -5.31
CA ASN A 196 13.70 7.71 -4.29
C ASN A 196 14.01 6.35 -4.95
N VAL A 197 15.29 6.03 -5.07
CA VAL A 197 15.78 4.81 -5.76
C VAL A 197 15.25 3.54 -5.10
N LEU A 198 15.22 3.51 -3.77
CA LEU A 198 14.68 2.38 -3.03
C LEU A 198 13.17 2.24 -3.24
N SER A 199 12.43 3.35 -3.24
CA SER A 199 11.00 3.35 -3.55
C SER A 199 10.72 2.81 -4.95
N LYS A 200 11.52 3.22 -5.93
CA LYS A 200 11.40 2.72 -7.31
C LYS A 200 11.64 1.23 -7.38
N PHE A 201 12.72 0.75 -6.76
CA PHE A 201 13.02 -0.69 -6.70
C PHE A 201 11.86 -1.47 -6.07
N ILE A 202 11.28 -0.96 -4.97
CA ILE A 202 10.13 -1.58 -4.29
C ILE A 202 8.91 -1.61 -5.22
N GLN A 203 8.56 -0.49 -5.86
CA GLN A 203 7.42 -0.38 -6.76
C GLN A 203 7.50 -1.31 -7.98
N GLU A 204 8.71 -1.57 -8.47
CA GLU A 204 8.93 -2.44 -9.61
C GLU A 204 8.89 -3.93 -9.24
N ASN A 205 9.20 -4.27 -8.00
CA ASN A 205 9.45 -5.65 -7.61
C ASN A 205 8.41 -6.27 -6.68
N PHE A 206 7.70 -5.47 -5.86
CA PHE A 206 6.69 -5.98 -4.94
C PHE A 206 5.28 -5.90 -5.52
N ASP A 207 4.52 -6.97 -5.37
CA ASP A 207 3.17 -7.07 -5.95
C ASP A 207 2.16 -6.20 -5.19
N GLU A 208 2.39 -5.91 -3.91
CA GLU A 208 1.62 -4.94 -3.12
C GLU A 208 1.59 -3.56 -3.77
N GLU A 209 2.73 -3.14 -4.32
CA GLU A 209 2.82 -1.86 -5.00
C GLU A 209 2.16 -1.89 -6.38
N LYS A 210 2.26 -3.01 -7.07
CA LYS A 210 1.64 -3.18 -8.39
C LYS A 210 0.12 -3.15 -8.29
N ILE A 211 -0.48 -3.81 -7.29
CA ILE A 211 -1.94 -3.79 -7.13
C ILE A 211 -2.45 -2.41 -6.73
N LEU A 212 -1.72 -1.69 -5.87
CA LEU A 212 -2.09 -0.33 -5.51
C LEU A 212 -2.07 0.59 -6.73
N LYS A 213 -1.01 0.51 -7.53
CA LYS A 213 -0.90 1.25 -8.78
C LYS A 213 -2.00 0.85 -9.78
N TYR A 214 -2.36 -0.43 -9.85
CA TYR A 214 -3.46 -0.91 -10.68
C TYR A 214 -4.78 -0.27 -10.25
N ILE A 215 -5.11 -0.31 -8.95
CA ILE A 215 -6.33 0.29 -8.41
C ILE A 215 -6.38 1.80 -8.67
N GLU A 216 -5.28 2.51 -8.43
CA GLU A 216 -5.19 3.95 -8.67
C GLU A 216 -5.37 4.34 -10.15
N ASN A 217 -4.95 3.47 -11.08
CA ASN A 217 -5.04 3.71 -12.51
C ASN A 217 -6.28 3.07 -13.15
N MET A 218 -7.18 2.45 -12.39
CA MET A 218 -8.43 1.92 -12.95
C MET A 218 -9.23 3.03 -13.63
N GLU A 219 -9.53 2.81 -14.90
CA GLU A 219 -10.30 3.77 -15.70
C GLU A 219 -11.79 3.64 -15.42
N VAL A 220 -12.42 4.78 -15.17
CA VAL A 220 -13.87 4.90 -15.01
C VAL A 220 -14.40 5.81 -16.09
N LYS A 221 -15.18 5.25 -17.00
CA LYS A 221 -15.73 6.00 -18.14
C LYS A 221 -17.16 6.44 -17.87
N CYS A 222 -17.44 7.72 -18.12
CA CYS A 222 -18.81 8.24 -18.07
C CYS A 222 -19.69 7.51 -19.08
N THR A 223 -20.81 6.99 -18.63
CA THR A 223 -21.76 6.21 -19.47
C THR A 223 -22.65 7.08 -20.34
N ASN A 224 -22.59 8.41 -20.21
CA ASN A 224 -23.28 9.31 -21.12
C ASN A 224 -22.60 9.30 -22.51
N PRO A 225 -23.27 8.83 -23.57
CA PRO A 225 -22.67 8.69 -24.91
C PRO A 225 -22.15 10.00 -25.50
N GLU A 226 -22.76 11.13 -25.11
CA GLU A 226 -22.38 12.47 -25.59
C GLU A 226 -21.18 13.05 -24.84
N CYS A 227 -20.80 12.45 -23.68
CA CYS A 227 -19.68 12.90 -22.86
C CYS A 227 -18.49 11.97 -23.02
N GLY A 228 -18.61 10.72 -22.58
CA GLY A 228 -17.57 9.69 -22.72
C GLY A 228 -16.27 9.98 -21.95
N GLU A 229 -16.26 10.96 -21.03
CA GLU A 229 -15.08 11.35 -20.26
C GLU A 229 -14.54 10.17 -19.44
N VAL A 230 -13.20 10.09 -19.33
CA VAL A 230 -12.49 9.01 -18.64
C VAL A 230 -11.76 9.58 -17.43
N TYR A 231 -11.93 8.93 -16.29
CA TYR A 231 -11.32 9.30 -15.02
C TYR A 231 -10.42 8.18 -14.50
N THR A 232 -9.34 8.56 -13.82
CA THR A 232 -8.48 7.67 -13.06
C THR A 232 -8.31 8.20 -11.64
N GLY A 233 -7.73 7.40 -10.73
CA GLY A 233 -7.50 7.82 -9.35
C GLY A 233 -8.76 7.94 -8.50
N LEU A 234 -9.85 7.28 -8.91
CA LEU A 234 -11.12 7.32 -8.20
C LEU A 234 -11.23 6.27 -7.10
N TYR A 235 -10.41 5.23 -7.19
CA TYR A 235 -10.38 4.14 -6.23
C TYR A 235 -9.16 4.22 -5.35
N SER A 236 -9.34 3.83 -4.12
CA SER A 236 -8.29 3.56 -3.15
C SER A 236 -8.36 2.10 -2.72
N PHE A 237 -7.28 1.58 -2.19
CA PHE A 237 -7.25 0.22 -1.64
C PHE A 237 -8.38 -0.02 -0.62
N ASP A 238 -8.65 0.99 0.23
CA ASP A 238 -9.67 0.88 1.29
C ASP A 238 -11.10 0.72 0.77
N ASP A 239 -11.38 1.09 -0.49
CA ASP A 239 -12.70 0.95 -1.07
C ASP A 239 -13.16 -0.49 -1.23
N PHE A 240 -12.20 -1.39 -1.27
CA PHE A 240 -12.45 -2.83 -1.37
C PHE A 240 -12.67 -3.48 0.00
N PHE A 241 -12.40 -2.77 1.10
CA PHE A 241 -12.55 -3.26 2.47
C PHE A 241 -13.83 -2.79 3.18
N THR A 242 -14.59 -1.87 2.60
CA THR A 242 -15.89 -1.45 3.15
C THR A 242 -16.95 -2.49 2.84
N PHE A 243 -17.52 -3.11 3.88
CA PHE A 243 -18.65 -4.04 3.83
C PHE A 243 -19.95 -3.32 4.07
#